data_ff43e581df57df32248efb18701308df
#
_entry.id   ff43e581df57df32248efb18701308df
#
_cell.length_a   1.000
_cell.length_b   1.000
_cell.length_c   1.000
_cell.angle_alpha   90.00
_cell.angle_beta   90.00
_cell.angle_gamma   90.00
#
_symmetry.space_group_name_H-M   'P 1'
#
loop_
_entity.id
_entity.type
_entity.pdbx_description
1 polymer ?
#
loop_
_entity_poly.entity_id
_entity_poly.type
_entity_poly.pdbx_seq_one_letter_code
_entity_poly.pdbx_strand_id
1 'polypeptide(L)'
;MANNVDKITKEVEAMYKKYPYPSPSTDPSQTNELLNLLRIYELESKVKLEDKKILDAGSGTGHRITNVAQFYKKCNFHGIDISKKSLEISNELKIQRNIQNIEFQKGNLMSDLSKIGKFDMILCMGVLHHLSNPSKGIKNILNVLEKDGIIFLYLYGKLGGHKRMLNKKLVSILLGKKSSDYESGIKLVRELGLNKFEYGSNLNFKNEKEEDSLIVDYLLHANEVLYDFDDIEKLFKNTNLYGYSF
;
A
#
# COMPACT_ATOMS: atom_id res chain seq x y z
N MET A 1 -13.07 2.76 22.33
CA MET A 1 -12.54 3.10 20.99
C MET A 1 -11.08 2.68 20.81
N ALA A 2 -10.14 2.98 21.72
CA ALA A 2 -8.72 2.59 21.60
C ALA A 2 -8.49 1.08 21.42
N ASN A 3 -9.22 0.22 22.14
CA ASN A 3 -9.06 -1.24 22.04
C ASN A 3 -9.47 -1.80 20.67
N ASN A 4 -10.41 -1.17 19.95
CA ASN A 4 -10.85 -1.63 18.63
C ASN A 4 -9.84 -1.26 17.53
N VAL A 5 -9.25 -0.08 17.63
CA VAL A 5 -8.20 0.40 16.71
C VAL A 5 -6.98 -0.52 16.75
N ASP A 6 -6.55 -0.93 17.94
CA ASP A 6 -5.41 -1.85 18.09
C ASP A 6 -5.72 -3.25 17.53
N LYS A 7 -6.95 -3.73 17.68
CA LYS A 7 -7.39 -5.02 17.14
C LYS A 7 -7.31 -5.06 15.61
N ILE A 8 -7.86 -4.07 14.92
CA ILE A 8 -7.81 -3.98 13.44
C ILE A 8 -6.36 -3.96 12.95
N THR A 9 -5.52 -3.15 13.56
CA THR A 9 -4.11 -3.08 13.19
C THR A 9 -3.40 -4.43 13.32
N LYS A 10 -3.68 -5.17 14.39
CA LYS A 10 -3.13 -6.53 14.61
C LYS A 10 -3.67 -7.54 13.58
N GLU A 11 -4.95 -7.46 13.24
CA GLU A 11 -5.55 -8.32 12.20
C GLU A 11 -4.92 -8.08 10.84
N VAL A 12 -4.68 -6.82 10.45
CA VAL A 12 -3.99 -6.45 9.21
C VAL A 12 -2.53 -6.93 9.22
N GLU A 13 -1.79 -6.75 10.33
CA GLU A 13 -0.42 -7.26 10.47
C GLU A 13 -0.38 -8.78 10.35
N ALA A 14 -1.30 -9.50 11.00
CA ALA A 14 -1.39 -10.95 10.93
C ALA A 14 -1.73 -11.46 9.53
N MET A 15 -2.62 -10.75 8.83
CA MET A 15 -2.98 -11.04 7.45
C MET A 15 -1.76 -10.95 6.52
N TYR A 16 -1.04 -9.83 6.51
CA TYR A 16 0.14 -9.65 5.67
C TYR A 16 1.36 -10.49 6.10
N LYS A 17 1.40 -10.96 7.33
CA LYS A 17 2.39 -11.97 7.76
C LYS A 17 2.17 -13.31 7.04
N LYS A 18 0.90 -13.71 6.82
CA LYS A 18 0.55 -14.97 6.14
C LYS A 18 0.48 -14.82 4.62
N TYR A 19 -0.01 -13.68 4.15
CA TYR A 19 -0.25 -13.36 2.74
C TYR A 19 0.45 -12.05 2.37
N PRO A 20 1.79 -12.05 2.21
CA PRO A 20 2.54 -10.83 1.85
C PRO A 20 2.10 -10.29 0.49
N TYR A 21 1.96 -8.96 0.37
CA TYR A 21 1.51 -8.30 -0.84
C TYR A 21 2.36 -7.04 -1.13
N PRO A 22 2.60 -6.67 -2.40
CA PRO A 22 2.31 -7.43 -3.61
C PRO A 22 3.15 -8.69 -3.72
N SER A 23 2.66 -9.69 -4.49
CA SER A 23 3.43 -10.91 -4.73
C SER A 23 4.56 -10.67 -5.75
N PRO A 24 5.62 -11.51 -5.76
CA PRO A 24 6.75 -11.37 -6.70
C PRO A 24 6.35 -11.39 -8.18
N SER A 25 5.25 -12.05 -8.52
CA SER A 25 4.70 -12.11 -9.88
C SER A 25 3.72 -10.99 -10.21
N THR A 26 3.60 -10.00 -9.34
CA THR A 26 2.81 -8.81 -9.66
C THR A 26 3.30 -8.22 -10.97
N ASP A 27 2.36 -7.95 -11.85
CA ASP A 27 2.57 -7.45 -13.20
C ASP A 27 3.67 -6.35 -13.24
N PRO A 28 4.69 -6.50 -14.09
CA PRO A 28 5.70 -5.46 -14.28
C PRO A 28 5.11 -4.09 -14.61
N SER A 29 3.90 -4.02 -15.22
CA SER A 29 3.20 -2.75 -15.47
C SER A 29 2.95 -1.99 -14.16
N GLN A 30 2.53 -2.66 -13.08
CA GLN A 30 2.30 -2.03 -11.79
C GLN A 30 3.59 -1.49 -11.15
N THR A 31 4.73 -2.11 -11.43
CA THR A 31 6.02 -1.58 -10.97
C THR A 31 6.46 -0.35 -11.76
N ASN A 32 6.03 -0.24 -13.03
CA ASN A 32 6.33 0.90 -13.89
C ASN A 32 5.39 2.09 -13.64
N GLU A 33 4.19 1.88 -13.13
CA GLU A 33 3.26 2.98 -12.79
C GLU A 33 3.90 4.01 -11.87
N LEU A 34 4.52 3.55 -10.79
CA LEU A 34 5.20 4.44 -9.85
C LEU A 34 6.38 5.19 -10.50
N LEU A 35 7.16 4.49 -11.35
CA LEU A 35 8.23 5.11 -12.09
C LEU A 35 7.72 6.19 -13.05
N ASN A 36 6.63 5.91 -13.76
CA ASN A 36 6.00 6.88 -14.67
C ASN A 36 5.42 8.07 -13.89
N LEU A 37 4.80 7.85 -12.75
CA LEU A 37 4.30 8.92 -11.88
C LEU A 37 5.43 9.89 -11.49
N LEU A 38 6.58 9.38 -11.05
CA LEU A 38 7.72 10.22 -10.68
C LEU A 38 8.31 10.97 -11.88
N ARG A 39 8.37 10.35 -13.05
CA ARG A 39 8.80 11.02 -14.29
C ARG A 39 7.85 12.14 -14.70
N ILE A 40 6.54 11.91 -14.63
CA ILE A 40 5.53 12.94 -14.91
C ILE A 40 5.70 14.10 -13.93
N TYR A 41 5.85 13.79 -12.64
CA TYR A 41 6.12 14.81 -11.63
C TYR A 41 7.34 15.67 -11.96
N GLU A 42 8.49 15.07 -12.32
CA GLU A 42 9.69 15.83 -12.71
C GLU A 42 9.46 16.71 -13.96
N LEU A 43 8.70 16.20 -14.93
CA LEU A 43 8.39 16.94 -16.18
C LEU A 43 7.49 18.15 -15.91
N GLU A 44 6.45 17.97 -15.12
CA GLU A 44 5.45 19.03 -14.85
C GLU A 44 5.95 20.04 -13.84
N SER A 45 6.57 19.60 -12.75
CA SER A 45 7.10 20.49 -11.71
C SER A 45 8.42 21.16 -12.07
N LYS A 46 9.14 20.62 -13.06
CA LYS A 46 10.54 20.97 -13.39
C LYS A 46 11.53 20.77 -12.22
N VAL A 47 11.12 20.02 -11.20
CA VAL A 47 11.95 19.66 -10.04
C VAL A 47 12.62 18.32 -10.30
N LYS A 48 13.94 18.27 -10.19
CA LYS A 48 14.69 17.00 -10.24
C LYS A 48 14.62 16.29 -8.90
N LEU A 49 14.46 14.98 -8.96
CA LEU A 49 14.43 14.14 -7.76
C LEU A 49 15.83 13.73 -7.26
N GLU A 50 16.90 14.20 -7.93
CA GLU A 50 18.28 13.94 -7.48
C GLU A 50 18.49 14.43 -6.04
N ASP A 51 19.19 13.61 -5.24
CA ASP A 51 19.51 13.84 -3.83
C ASP A 51 18.30 13.93 -2.88
N LYS A 52 17.09 13.66 -3.37
CA LYS A 52 15.87 13.68 -2.57
C LYS A 52 15.73 12.45 -1.67
N LYS A 53 15.14 12.65 -0.50
CA LYS A 53 14.74 11.59 0.42
C LYS A 53 13.28 11.23 0.18
N ILE A 54 13.03 9.99 -0.14
CA ILE A 54 11.69 9.51 -0.53
C ILE A 54 11.26 8.39 0.41
N LEU A 55 10.12 8.58 1.07
CA LEU A 55 9.49 7.56 1.93
C LEU A 55 8.43 6.80 1.14
N ASP A 56 8.47 5.48 1.21
CA ASP A 56 7.36 4.60 0.83
C ASP A 56 6.64 4.11 2.10
N ALA A 57 5.51 4.72 2.39
CA ALA A 57 4.73 4.50 3.60
C ALA A 57 3.74 3.34 3.38
N GLY A 58 4.13 2.16 3.80
CA GLY A 58 3.45 0.89 3.50
C GLY A 58 4.05 0.23 2.26
N SER A 59 5.37 0.02 2.29
CA SER A 59 6.14 -0.46 1.14
C SER A 59 5.82 -1.92 0.73
N GLY A 60 5.08 -2.66 1.58
CA GLY A 60 4.80 -4.07 1.36
C GLY A 60 6.07 -4.87 1.13
N THR A 61 6.04 -5.74 0.12
CA THR A 61 7.19 -6.57 -0.27
C THR A 61 8.27 -5.83 -1.05
N GLY A 62 8.14 -4.51 -1.22
CA GLY A 62 9.16 -3.65 -1.82
C GLY A 62 9.31 -3.73 -3.34
N HIS A 63 8.46 -4.48 -4.05
CA HIS A 63 8.58 -4.68 -5.50
C HIS A 63 8.51 -3.37 -6.29
N ARG A 64 7.61 -2.45 -5.93
CA ARG A 64 7.44 -1.17 -6.61
C ARG A 64 8.63 -0.25 -6.35
N ILE A 65 8.95 -0.03 -5.07
CA ILE A 65 9.96 0.96 -4.71
C ILE A 65 11.38 0.52 -5.06
N THR A 66 11.70 -0.78 -4.99
CA THR A 66 13.00 -1.27 -5.46
C THR A 66 13.18 -1.09 -6.95
N ASN A 67 12.10 -1.23 -7.75
CA ASN A 67 12.15 -0.92 -9.19
C ASN A 67 12.50 0.56 -9.43
N VAL A 68 11.83 1.47 -8.70
CA VAL A 68 12.09 2.91 -8.79
C VAL A 68 13.52 3.25 -8.36
N ALA A 69 14.01 2.67 -7.26
CA ALA A 69 15.33 2.93 -6.73
C ALA A 69 16.47 2.57 -7.70
N GLN A 70 16.26 1.59 -8.58
CA GLN A 70 17.22 1.25 -9.64
C GLN A 70 17.43 2.37 -10.66
N PHE A 71 16.39 3.16 -10.94
CA PHE A 71 16.45 4.26 -11.90
C PHE A 71 16.92 5.57 -11.26
N TYR A 72 16.50 5.85 -10.03
CA TYR A 72 16.84 7.07 -9.29
C TYR A 72 17.99 6.84 -8.32
N LYS A 73 19.17 6.50 -8.85
CA LYS A 73 20.35 6.08 -8.06
C LYS A 73 20.90 7.16 -7.11
N LYS A 74 20.61 8.42 -7.37
CA LYS A 74 21.01 9.55 -6.51
C LYS A 74 20.00 9.89 -5.43
N CYS A 75 18.78 9.32 -5.47
CA CYS A 75 17.80 9.48 -4.40
C CYS A 75 18.08 8.52 -3.27
N ASN A 76 17.62 8.88 -2.07
CA ASN A 76 17.65 8.02 -0.89
C ASN A 76 16.23 7.56 -0.58
N PHE A 77 15.98 6.26 -0.71
CA PHE A 77 14.67 5.68 -0.46
C PHE A 77 14.59 5.05 0.93
N HIS A 78 13.42 5.15 1.53
CA HIS A 78 13.12 4.54 2.82
C HIS A 78 11.75 3.87 2.74
N GLY A 79 11.69 2.56 2.92
CA GLY A 79 10.43 1.81 2.95
C GLY A 79 10.06 1.45 4.39
N ILE A 80 8.82 1.74 4.79
CA ILE A 80 8.30 1.25 6.07
C ILE A 80 7.08 0.39 5.85
N ASP A 81 6.99 -0.71 6.60
CA ASP A 81 5.82 -1.59 6.59
C ASP A 81 5.58 -2.18 7.98
N ILE A 82 4.33 -2.53 8.27
CA ILE A 82 3.95 -3.18 9.54
C ILE A 82 4.33 -4.66 9.55
N SER A 83 4.32 -5.32 8.39
CA SER A 83 4.58 -6.74 8.23
C SER A 83 6.08 -7.04 8.17
N LYS A 84 6.59 -7.70 9.22
CA LYS A 84 7.97 -8.18 9.22
C LYS A 84 8.26 -9.11 8.04
N LYS A 85 7.29 -9.96 7.65
CA LYS A 85 7.45 -10.88 6.51
C LYS A 85 7.60 -10.15 5.18
N SER A 86 6.82 -9.09 4.97
CA SER A 86 6.96 -8.23 3.78
C SER A 86 8.33 -7.57 3.72
N LEU A 87 8.85 -7.08 4.85
CA LEU A 87 10.17 -6.46 4.94
C LEU A 87 11.33 -7.47 4.72
N GLU A 88 11.18 -8.72 5.13
CA GLU A 88 12.13 -9.79 4.79
C GLU A 88 12.24 -9.93 3.27
N ILE A 89 11.11 -10.02 2.58
CA ILE A 89 11.05 -10.09 1.11
C ILE A 89 11.65 -8.83 0.47
N SER A 90 11.34 -7.63 0.99
CA SER A 90 11.90 -6.37 0.49
C SER A 90 13.42 -6.34 0.57
N ASN A 91 14.00 -6.81 1.68
CA ASN A 91 15.44 -6.88 1.85
C ASN A 91 16.08 -7.92 0.94
N GLU A 92 15.44 -9.08 0.74
CA GLU A 92 15.88 -10.08 -0.23
C GLU A 92 15.93 -9.49 -1.65
N LEU A 93 14.88 -8.76 -2.06
CA LEU A 93 14.82 -8.08 -3.35
C LEU A 93 15.90 -7.00 -3.50
N LYS A 94 16.13 -6.19 -2.45
CA LYS A 94 17.22 -5.22 -2.42
C LYS A 94 18.56 -5.88 -2.73
N ILE A 95 18.85 -7.01 -2.07
CA ILE A 95 20.10 -7.76 -2.27
C ILE A 95 20.15 -8.33 -3.69
N GLN A 96 19.11 -9.05 -4.14
CA GLN A 96 19.05 -9.68 -5.46
C GLN A 96 19.22 -8.68 -6.61
N ARG A 97 18.70 -7.46 -6.44
CA ARG A 97 18.78 -6.39 -7.43
C ARG A 97 19.98 -5.47 -7.25
N ASN A 98 20.85 -5.75 -6.27
CA ASN A 98 22.04 -4.96 -5.94
C ASN A 98 21.74 -3.47 -5.74
N ILE A 99 20.66 -3.14 -4.99
CA ILE A 99 20.23 -1.76 -4.76
C ILE A 99 20.84 -1.26 -3.45
N GLN A 100 21.56 -0.12 -3.51
CA GLN A 100 22.28 0.41 -2.35
C GLN A 100 21.58 1.62 -1.72
N ASN A 101 20.71 2.29 -2.45
CA ASN A 101 20.08 3.56 -2.09
C ASN A 101 18.67 3.40 -1.49
N ILE A 102 18.36 2.26 -0.89
CA ILE A 102 17.10 2.01 -0.20
C ILE A 102 17.33 1.29 1.13
N GLU A 103 16.58 1.68 2.14
CA GLU A 103 16.52 1.00 3.43
C GLU A 103 15.08 0.62 3.76
N PHE A 104 14.91 -0.52 4.43
CA PHE A 104 13.60 -1.00 4.87
C PHE A 104 13.59 -1.19 6.39
N GLN A 105 12.54 -0.67 7.05
CA GLN A 105 12.37 -0.86 8.48
C GLN A 105 10.91 -1.10 8.86
N LYS A 106 10.70 -1.76 10.00
CA LYS A 106 9.37 -1.92 10.56
C LYS A 106 8.83 -0.58 11.03
N GLY A 107 7.62 -0.21 10.55
CA GLY A 107 6.91 0.99 10.95
C GLY A 107 5.41 0.78 10.98
N ASN A 108 4.73 1.43 11.92
CA ASN A 108 3.27 1.43 12.00
C ASN A 108 2.78 2.87 11.80
N LEU A 109 2.05 3.11 10.72
CA LEU A 109 1.51 4.43 10.37
C LEU A 109 0.52 4.97 11.42
N MET A 110 0.03 4.11 12.31
CA MET A 110 -0.79 4.49 13.44
C MET A 110 0.01 5.02 14.64
N SER A 111 1.34 4.94 14.60
CA SER A 111 2.27 5.36 15.64
C SER A 111 3.04 6.62 15.23
N ASP A 112 3.73 7.24 16.18
CA ASP A 112 4.65 8.34 15.89
C ASP A 112 5.80 7.87 14.99
N LEU A 113 6.02 8.59 13.89
CA LEU A 113 7.06 8.34 12.90
C LEU A 113 8.24 9.31 13.01
N SER A 114 8.26 10.25 13.97
CA SER A 114 9.25 11.34 14.05
C SER A 114 10.70 10.85 14.05
N LYS A 115 10.94 9.64 14.52
CA LYS A 115 12.28 9.03 14.61
C LYS A 115 12.90 8.61 13.27
N ILE A 116 12.09 8.50 12.21
CA ILE A 116 12.62 8.10 10.89
C ILE A 116 13.19 9.26 10.08
N GLY A 117 13.08 10.49 10.59
CA GLY A 117 13.53 11.71 9.92
C GLY A 117 12.46 12.37 9.08
N LYS A 118 12.88 13.27 8.19
CA LYS A 118 12.02 14.01 7.27
C LYS A 118 12.31 13.61 5.84
N PHE A 119 11.29 13.74 4.98
CA PHE A 119 11.32 13.32 3.58
C PHE A 119 10.81 14.42 2.66
N ASP A 120 11.48 14.59 1.54
CA ASP A 120 11.07 15.54 0.48
C ASP A 120 9.81 15.04 -0.24
N MET A 121 9.64 13.72 -0.31
CA MET A 121 8.50 13.08 -0.96
C MET A 121 8.03 11.87 -0.18
N ILE A 122 6.72 11.70 -0.10
CA ILE A 122 6.11 10.51 0.50
C ILE A 122 5.20 9.83 -0.52
N LEU A 123 5.37 8.53 -0.66
CA LEU A 123 4.50 7.66 -1.43
C LEU A 123 3.65 6.85 -0.45
N CYS A 124 2.33 6.90 -0.57
CA CYS A 124 1.40 6.10 0.23
C CYS A 124 0.38 5.44 -0.70
N MET A 125 0.81 4.35 -1.31
CA MET A 125 0.15 3.76 -2.46
C MET A 125 -0.64 2.51 -2.07
N GLY A 126 -1.97 2.66 -1.90
CA GLY A 126 -2.82 1.53 -1.57
C GLY A 126 -2.79 1.12 -0.08
N VAL A 127 -2.55 2.05 0.84
CA VAL A 127 -2.30 1.72 2.25
C VAL A 127 -3.28 2.40 3.20
N LEU A 128 -3.51 3.71 3.02
CA LEU A 128 -4.24 4.53 4.00
C LEU A 128 -5.66 4.03 4.24
N HIS A 129 -6.30 3.49 3.20
CA HIS A 129 -7.66 2.94 3.28
C HIS A 129 -7.75 1.61 4.03
N HIS A 130 -6.63 1.01 4.40
CA HIS A 130 -6.55 -0.19 5.21
C HIS A 130 -6.28 0.09 6.69
N LEU A 131 -5.98 1.34 7.04
CA LEU A 131 -5.71 1.71 8.42
C LEU A 131 -6.99 1.71 9.26
N SER A 132 -6.86 1.38 10.53
CA SER A 132 -7.96 1.45 11.50
C SER A 132 -8.44 2.87 11.78
N ASN A 133 -7.58 3.87 11.55
CA ASN A 133 -7.89 5.30 11.60
C ASN A 133 -7.06 6.06 10.55
N PRO A 134 -7.57 6.20 9.33
CA PRO A 134 -6.88 6.91 8.24
C PRO A 134 -6.49 8.35 8.58
N SER A 135 -7.35 9.07 9.31
CA SER A 135 -7.08 10.46 9.72
C SER A 135 -5.89 10.57 10.69
N LYS A 136 -5.68 9.57 11.54
CA LYS A 136 -4.48 9.50 12.37
C LYS A 136 -3.27 9.12 11.54
N GLY A 137 -3.43 8.14 10.65
CA GLY A 137 -2.36 7.69 9.76
C GLY A 137 -1.79 8.81 8.92
N ILE A 138 -2.66 9.57 8.23
CA ILE A 138 -2.21 10.70 7.38
C ILE A 138 -1.49 11.77 8.19
N LYS A 139 -1.98 12.11 9.40
CA LYS A 139 -1.29 13.07 10.29
C LYS A 139 0.12 12.60 10.65
N ASN A 140 0.29 11.32 11.01
CA ASN A 140 1.59 10.77 11.35
C ASN A 140 2.55 10.80 10.13
N ILE A 141 2.04 10.50 8.94
CA ILE A 141 2.81 10.55 7.68
C ILE A 141 3.23 11.99 7.38
N LEU A 142 2.30 12.95 7.47
CA LEU A 142 2.60 14.36 7.19
C LEU A 142 3.55 14.99 8.22
N ASN A 143 3.62 14.46 9.44
CA ASN A 143 4.60 14.90 10.43
C ASN A 143 6.05 14.60 10.01
N VAL A 144 6.29 13.70 9.07
CA VAL A 144 7.62 13.38 8.53
C VAL A 144 7.84 13.92 7.11
N LEU A 145 6.89 14.69 6.58
CA LEU A 145 7.05 15.41 5.33
C LEU A 145 7.84 16.71 5.58
N GLU A 146 8.74 17.07 4.68
CA GLU A 146 9.40 18.38 4.68
C GLU A 146 8.38 19.50 4.38
N LYS A 147 8.72 20.75 4.74
CA LYS A 147 7.81 21.89 4.60
C LYS A 147 7.29 22.08 3.18
N ASP A 148 8.18 21.94 2.20
CA ASP A 148 7.86 22.06 0.77
C ASP A 148 7.82 20.67 0.09
N GLY A 149 7.58 19.62 0.88
CA GLY A 149 7.51 18.26 0.42
C GLY A 149 6.16 17.94 -0.23
N ILE A 150 6.14 16.85 -0.98
CA ILE A 150 4.96 16.37 -1.68
C ILE A 150 4.58 14.95 -1.23
N ILE A 151 3.29 14.66 -1.19
CA ILE A 151 2.78 13.32 -0.93
C ILE A 151 1.95 12.82 -2.12
N PHE A 152 2.24 11.61 -2.58
CA PHE A 152 1.38 10.88 -3.50
C PHE A 152 0.55 9.86 -2.75
N LEU A 153 -0.77 9.91 -2.98
CA LEU A 153 -1.73 9.01 -2.36
C LEU A 153 -2.49 8.24 -3.44
N TYR A 154 -2.57 6.93 -3.25
CA TYR A 154 -3.50 6.10 -3.99
C TYR A 154 -4.53 5.50 -3.03
N LEU A 155 -5.79 5.85 -3.24
CA LEU A 155 -6.93 5.43 -2.43
C LEU A 155 -7.96 4.71 -3.29
N TYR A 156 -8.68 3.78 -2.68
CA TYR A 156 -9.75 3.09 -3.37
C TYR A 156 -11.04 3.94 -3.41
N GLY A 157 -11.51 4.19 -4.63
CA GLY A 157 -12.71 5.01 -4.87
C GLY A 157 -14.02 4.25 -4.69
N LYS A 158 -15.06 4.91 -4.17
CA LYS A 158 -16.40 4.33 -3.98
C LYS A 158 -17.00 3.86 -5.30
N LEU A 159 -16.92 4.65 -6.37
CA LEU A 159 -17.51 4.31 -7.66
C LEU A 159 -16.77 3.14 -8.32
N GLY A 160 -15.45 3.23 -8.48
CA GLY A 160 -14.65 2.17 -9.10
C GLY A 160 -14.60 0.88 -8.29
N GLY A 161 -14.72 0.98 -6.95
CA GLY A 161 -14.70 -0.17 -6.06
C GLY A 161 -16.05 -0.87 -5.85
N HIS A 162 -17.14 -0.36 -6.41
CA HIS A 162 -18.50 -0.84 -6.08
C HIS A 162 -18.69 -2.35 -6.33
N LYS A 163 -18.35 -2.84 -7.51
CA LYS A 163 -18.49 -4.27 -7.88
C LYS A 163 -17.63 -5.16 -6.97
N ARG A 164 -16.38 -4.75 -6.71
CA ARG A 164 -15.50 -5.46 -5.82
C ARG A 164 -16.05 -5.54 -4.39
N MET A 165 -16.63 -4.45 -3.89
CA MET A 165 -17.25 -4.42 -2.56
C MET A 165 -18.51 -5.30 -2.48
N LEU A 166 -19.27 -5.43 -3.56
CA LEU A 166 -20.38 -6.39 -3.62
C LEU A 166 -19.88 -7.83 -3.53
N ASN A 167 -18.83 -8.18 -4.28
CA ASN A 167 -18.21 -9.50 -4.23
C ASN A 167 -17.63 -9.80 -2.82
N LYS A 168 -16.93 -8.83 -2.22
CA LYS A 168 -16.40 -8.93 -0.86
C LYS A 168 -17.54 -9.16 0.15
N LYS A 169 -18.65 -8.43 0.03
CA LYS A 169 -19.83 -8.61 0.87
C LYS A 169 -20.47 -9.97 0.68
N LEU A 170 -20.61 -10.45 -0.56
CA LEU A 170 -21.12 -11.78 -0.87
C LEU A 170 -20.28 -12.87 -0.19
N VAL A 171 -18.97 -12.84 -0.38
CA VAL A 171 -18.05 -13.80 0.24
C VAL A 171 -18.15 -13.74 1.77
N SER A 172 -18.20 -12.55 2.36
CA SER A 172 -18.35 -12.37 3.82
C SER A 172 -19.67 -12.94 4.36
N ILE A 173 -20.78 -12.81 3.64
CA ILE A 173 -22.08 -13.37 4.02
C ILE A 173 -22.01 -14.90 3.99
N LEU A 174 -21.45 -15.48 2.94
CA LEU A 174 -21.35 -16.93 2.78
C LEU A 174 -20.39 -17.58 3.78
N LEU A 175 -19.31 -16.90 4.17
CA LEU A 175 -18.40 -17.33 5.22
C LEU A 175 -19.00 -17.18 6.64
N GLY A 176 -20.02 -16.35 6.80
CA GLY A 176 -20.61 -16.06 8.09
C GLY A 176 -19.66 -15.26 8.99
N LYS A 177 -19.68 -15.54 10.33
CA LYS A 177 -18.86 -14.78 11.30
C LYS A 177 -17.35 -15.10 11.28
N LYS A 178 -16.89 -15.95 10.37
CA LYS A 178 -15.47 -16.37 10.26
C LYS A 178 -14.69 -15.52 9.27
N SER A 179 -14.77 -14.19 9.34
CA SER A 179 -14.10 -13.27 8.40
C SER A 179 -12.56 -13.41 8.39
N SER A 180 -11.95 -14.01 9.41
CA SER A 180 -10.51 -14.29 9.48
C SER A 180 -10.12 -15.71 9.02
N ASP A 181 -11.08 -16.51 8.55
CA ASP A 181 -10.80 -17.82 7.94
C ASP A 181 -10.47 -17.61 6.45
N TYR A 182 -9.23 -17.17 6.22
CA TYR A 182 -8.74 -16.90 4.86
C TYR A 182 -8.71 -18.13 3.97
N GLU A 183 -8.45 -19.32 4.51
CA GLU A 183 -8.38 -20.56 3.72
C GLU A 183 -9.74 -20.93 3.15
N SER A 184 -10.78 -20.94 3.98
CA SER A 184 -12.16 -21.11 3.50
C SER A 184 -12.58 -19.98 2.56
N GLY A 185 -12.15 -18.76 2.82
CA GLY A 185 -12.42 -17.61 1.96
C GLY A 185 -11.81 -17.73 0.57
N ILE A 186 -10.55 -18.12 0.48
CA ILE A 186 -9.85 -18.36 -0.79
C ILE A 186 -10.55 -19.45 -1.60
N LYS A 187 -10.88 -20.58 -0.95
CA LYS A 187 -11.61 -21.68 -1.58
C LYS A 187 -12.95 -21.19 -2.16
N LEU A 188 -13.73 -20.47 -1.35
CA LEU A 188 -15.02 -19.94 -1.77
C LEU A 188 -14.89 -18.95 -2.93
N VAL A 189 -13.89 -18.06 -2.92
CA VAL A 189 -13.62 -17.11 -4.03
C VAL A 189 -13.36 -17.87 -5.33
N ARG A 190 -12.58 -18.96 -5.29
CA ARG A 190 -12.31 -19.80 -6.45
C ARG A 190 -13.55 -20.55 -6.92
N GLU A 191 -14.32 -21.14 -6.02
CA GLU A 191 -15.57 -21.87 -6.34
C GLU A 191 -16.60 -20.94 -7.01
N LEU A 192 -16.66 -19.69 -6.60
CA LEU A 192 -17.55 -18.67 -7.19
C LEU A 192 -16.98 -18.04 -8.48
N GLY A 193 -15.76 -18.37 -8.87
CA GLY A 193 -15.08 -17.78 -10.04
C GLY A 193 -14.79 -16.29 -9.90
N LEU A 194 -14.66 -15.79 -8.65
CA LEU A 194 -14.40 -14.38 -8.34
C LEU A 194 -12.89 -14.02 -8.34
N ASN A 195 -12.00 -14.98 -8.58
CA ASN A 195 -10.57 -14.79 -8.74
C ASN A 195 -10.17 -14.30 -10.14
N LYS A 196 -11.13 -13.98 -11.01
CA LYS A 196 -10.91 -13.32 -12.30
C LYS A 196 -10.86 -11.80 -12.06
N PHE A 197 -9.68 -11.29 -11.79
CA PHE A 197 -9.50 -9.87 -11.49
C PHE A 197 -9.61 -9.02 -12.77
N GLU A 198 -10.33 -7.90 -12.70
CA GLU A 198 -10.50 -6.98 -13.83
C GLU A 198 -9.19 -6.23 -14.16
N TYR A 199 -8.29 -6.14 -13.18
CA TYR A 199 -6.97 -5.52 -13.34
C TYR A 199 -5.97 -6.53 -13.91
N GLY A 200 -5.74 -6.43 -15.22
CA GLY A 200 -4.71 -7.20 -15.93
C GLY A 200 -5.12 -8.63 -16.25
N SER A 201 -5.65 -8.82 -17.44
CA SER A 201 -5.87 -10.14 -18.06
C SER A 201 -4.60 -11.00 -18.18
N ASN A 202 -3.45 -10.49 -17.71
CA ASN A 202 -2.11 -11.09 -17.85
C ASN A 202 -1.41 -11.32 -16.52
N LEU A 203 -2.13 -11.46 -15.40
CA LEU A 203 -1.51 -11.85 -14.13
C LEU A 203 -1.05 -13.31 -14.22
N ASN A 204 0.23 -13.51 -14.49
CA ASN A 204 0.87 -14.82 -14.48
C ASN A 204 1.43 -15.11 -13.09
N PHE A 205 0.63 -15.73 -12.23
CA PHE A 205 1.11 -16.20 -10.94
C PHE A 205 2.06 -17.39 -11.13
N LYS A 206 3.19 -17.38 -10.44
CA LYS A 206 4.16 -18.49 -10.44
C LYS A 206 3.64 -19.70 -9.67
N ASN A 207 2.77 -19.48 -8.72
CA ASN A 207 2.19 -20.50 -7.88
C ASN A 207 0.90 -20.01 -7.20
N GLU A 208 0.13 -20.95 -6.63
CA GLU A 208 -1.12 -20.63 -5.94
C GLU A 208 -0.99 -19.66 -4.77
N LYS A 209 0.16 -19.64 -4.06
CA LYS A 209 0.36 -18.73 -2.93
C LYS A 209 0.39 -17.27 -3.35
N GLU A 210 0.88 -16.97 -4.53
CA GLU A 210 0.87 -15.61 -5.08
C GLU A 210 -0.54 -15.16 -5.43
N GLU A 211 -1.34 -16.05 -6.02
CA GLU A 211 -2.76 -15.80 -6.26
C GLU A 211 -3.52 -15.65 -4.93
N ASP A 212 -3.26 -16.51 -3.94
CA ASP A 212 -3.86 -16.43 -2.60
C ASP A 212 -3.61 -15.06 -1.97
N SER A 213 -2.39 -14.54 -2.05
CA SER A 213 -2.05 -13.22 -1.51
C SER A 213 -2.87 -12.11 -2.18
N LEU A 214 -3.09 -12.19 -3.49
CA LEU A 214 -3.94 -11.23 -4.20
C LEU A 214 -5.42 -11.41 -3.83
N ILE A 215 -5.93 -12.65 -3.75
CA ILE A 215 -7.31 -12.91 -3.33
C ILE A 215 -7.57 -12.32 -1.94
N VAL A 216 -6.64 -12.53 -1.01
CA VAL A 216 -6.76 -12.03 0.36
C VAL A 216 -6.72 -10.52 0.38
N ASP A 217 -5.78 -9.88 -0.30
CA ASP A 217 -5.70 -8.42 -0.36
C ASP A 217 -6.94 -7.80 -1.02
N TYR A 218 -7.41 -8.37 -2.13
CA TYR A 218 -8.47 -7.81 -2.96
C TYR A 218 -9.89 -8.07 -2.42
N LEU A 219 -10.20 -9.28 -1.93
CA LEU A 219 -11.55 -9.70 -1.55
C LEU A 219 -11.74 -10.03 -0.07
N LEU A 220 -10.66 -10.36 0.66
CA LEU A 220 -10.75 -10.85 2.03
C LEU A 220 -10.04 -9.93 3.03
N HIS A 221 -9.59 -8.74 2.59
CA HIS A 221 -8.85 -7.82 3.44
C HIS A 221 -9.59 -7.50 4.75
N ALA A 222 -8.87 -7.56 5.87
CA ALA A 222 -9.42 -7.41 7.22
C ALA A 222 -10.08 -6.05 7.46
N ASN A 223 -9.57 -4.98 6.84
CA ASN A 223 -10.13 -3.64 6.96
C ASN A 223 -9.96 -2.86 5.67
N GLU A 224 -11.03 -2.19 5.21
CA GLU A 224 -10.99 -1.37 4.02
C GLU A 224 -12.06 -0.28 4.06
N VAL A 225 -11.68 0.94 3.70
CA VAL A 225 -12.54 2.10 3.55
C VAL A 225 -12.43 2.63 2.14
N LEU A 226 -13.57 2.88 1.47
CA LEU A 226 -13.61 3.51 0.16
C LEU A 226 -13.87 5.01 0.29
N TYR A 227 -13.31 5.79 -0.63
CA TYR A 227 -13.34 7.25 -0.62
C TYR A 227 -14.11 7.82 -1.81
N ASP A 228 -14.81 8.91 -1.61
CA ASP A 228 -15.18 9.88 -2.63
C ASP A 228 -14.44 11.20 -2.37
N PHE A 229 -14.69 12.22 -3.19
CA PHE A 229 -14.00 13.51 -3.07
C PHE A 229 -14.28 14.19 -1.72
N ASP A 230 -15.52 14.13 -1.23
CA ASP A 230 -15.89 14.72 0.07
C ASP A 230 -15.14 14.05 1.22
N ASP A 231 -14.93 12.73 1.14
CA ASP A 231 -14.15 11.99 2.15
C ASP A 231 -12.67 12.39 2.12
N ILE A 232 -12.13 12.62 0.94
CA ILE A 232 -10.74 13.07 0.77
C ILE A 232 -10.59 14.49 1.33
N GLU A 233 -11.51 15.41 1.03
CA GLU A 233 -11.50 16.75 1.63
C GLU A 233 -11.55 16.69 3.16
N LYS A 234 -12.43 15.87 3.74
CA LYS A 234 -12.51 15.67 5.19
C LYS A 234 -11.22 15.11 5.77
N LEU A 235 -10.56 14.20 5.04
CA LEU A 235 -9.30 13.61 5.45
C LEU A 235 -8.19 14.66 5.61
N PHE A 236 -8.17 15.67 4.71
CA PHE A 236 -7.15 16.72 4.70
C PHE A 236 -7.52 18.00 5.45
N LYS A 237 -8.78 18.19 5.81
CA LYS A 237 -9.33 19.44 6.41
C LYS A 237 -8.53 20.01 7.59
N ASN A 238 -7.80 19.18 8.33
CA ASN A 238 -7.01 19.59 9.48
C ASN A 238 -5.53 19.21 9.33
N THR A 239 -5.03 19.28 8.11
CA THR A 239 -3.62 19.06 7.78
C THR A 239 -2.97 20.35 7.30
N ASN A 240 -1.63 20.36 7.25
CA ASN A 240 -0.85 21.50 6.75
C ASN A 240 -0.57 21.40 5.24
N LEU A 241 -1.40 20.69 4.48
CA LEU A 241 -1.27 20.63 3.03
C LEU A 241 -1.84 21.90 2.40
N TYR A 242 -1.10 22.50 1.48
CA TYR A 242 -1.47 23.77 0.84
C TYR A 242 -2.30 23.61 -0.43
N GLY A 243 -2.32 22.41 -1.02
CA GLY A 243 -3.06 22.14 -2.23
C GLY A 243 -3.00 20.67 -2.61
N TYR A 244 -3.85 20.28 -3.53
CA TYR A 244 -3.88 18.93 -4.09
C TYR A 244 -4.35 18.98 -5.54
N SER A 245 -3.96 17.98 -6.33
CA SER A 245 -4.50 17.70 -7.66
C SER A 245 -4.83 16.22 -7.79
N PHE A 246 -5.72 15.92 -8.73
CA PHE A 246 -6.16 14.57 -9.04
C PHE A 246 -5.66 14.16 -10.42
#